data_c23ae145a5f50c478bc64bbba4deec7b
#
_entry.id   c23ae145a5f50c478bc64bbba4deec7b
#
_cell.length_a   1.000
_cell.length_b   1.000
_cell.length_c   1.000
_cell.angle_alpha   90.00
_cell.angle_beta   90.00
_cell.angle_gamma   90.00
#
_symmetry.space_group_name_H-M   'P 1'
#
loop_
_entity.id
_entity.type
_entity.pdbx_description
1 polymer ?
#
loop_
_entity_poly.entity_id
_entity_poly.type
_entity_poly.pdbx_seq_one_letter_code
_entity_poly.pdbx_strand_id
1 'polypeptide(L)'
;MLRPLPLTEHCADPLARAEHVCVGISPFNSYFTVDRIADLARWAMSAFRGFHFFVPDGPSAFTMEALGYDPVRAAQKAQRQGNYTRNKIVRALRQVCPSDPHTLILDAAVLETDRVYLGLLSEAHQRFATDPEFAEQCLGATGWVLDRRLPEGEHPTRDQLRSAVRYFLAELPMFVGTVAVAGVGSSVFAYHQRVGFLERLYRGELSWRPLRGQGFVVLEQAVPERVE
;
A
#
# COMPACT_ATOMS: atom_id res chain seq x y z
N MET A 1 21.30 2.54 -4.39
CA MET A 1 20.34 3.28 -5.24
C MET A 1 19.06 2.45 -5.32
N LEU A 2 17.87 3.06 -5.37
CA LEU A 2 16.59 2.34 -5.55
C LEU A 2 16.32 2.17 -7.04
N ARG A 3 15.89 0.98 -7.44
CA ARG A 3 15.51 0.64 -8.81
C ARG A 3 14.02 0.29 -8.86
N PRO A 4 13.17 1.10 -9.53
CA PRO A 4 11.77 0.76 -9.73
C PRO A 4 11.64 -0.24 -10.87
N LEU A 5 10.93 -1.35 -10.62
CA LEU A 5 10.59 -2.34 -11.63
C LEU A 5 9.08 -2.31 -11.86
N PRO A 6 8.60 -2.02 -13.08
CA PRO A 6 7.20 -2.11 -13.41
C PRO A 6 6.66 -3.51 -13.08
N LEU A 7 5.49 -3.58 -12.44
CA LEU A 7 4.89 -4.87 -12.07
C LEU A 7 4.47 -5.66 -13.32
N THR A 8 3.96 -4.95 -14.32
CA THR A 8 3.60 -5.46 -15.64
C THR A 8 4.01 -4.44 -16.72
N GLU A 9 3.96 -4.81 -18.00
CA GLU A 9 4.25 -3.90 -19.11
C GLU A 9 3.36 -2.65 -19.10
N HIS A 10 2.10 -2.78 -18.70
CA HIS A 10 1.18 -1.64 -18.57
C HIS A 10 1.59 -0.60 -17.52
N CYS A 11 2.44 -0.99 -16.57
CA CYS A 11 2.97 -0.07 -15.55
C CYS A 11 4.17 0.75 -16.04
N ALA A 12 4.74 0.43 -17.21
CA ALA A 12 5.91 1.12 -17.74
C ALA A 12 5.58 2.55 -18.19
N ASP A 13 4.44 2.79 -18.83
CA ASP A 13 4.02 4.12 -19.29
C ASP A 13 3.75 5.09 -18.11
N PRO A 14 2.96 4.75 -17.08
CA PRO A 14 2.84 5.59 -15.89
C PRO A 14 4.19 5.88 -15.20
N LEU A 15 5.09 4.92 -15.14
CA LEU A 15 6.43 5.12 -14.58
C LEU A 15 7.25 6.11 -15.43
N ALA A 16 7.24 5.96 -16.75
CA ALA A 16 7.98 6.81 -17.67
C ALA A 16 7.49 8.28 -17.66
N ARG A 17 6.19 8.50 -17.41
CA ARG A 17 5.62 9.86 -17.28
C ARG A 17 6.16 10.63 -16.08
N ALA A 18 6.59 9.93 -15.05
CA ALA A 18 7.22 10.50 -13.86
C ALA A 18 6.41 11.66 -13.21
N GLU A 19 5.08 11.60 -13.27
CA GLU A 19 4.22 12.67 -12.75
C GLU A 19 4.05 12.56 -11.25
N HIS A 20 3.65 11.37 -10.75
CA HIS A 20 3.38 11.16 -9.35
C HIS A 20 3.72 9.74 -8.90
N VAL A 21 4.19 9.61 -7.65
CA VAL A 21 4.37 8.32 -6.98
C VAL A 21 3.73 8.32 -5.60
N CYS A 22 3.01 7.26 -5.27
CA CYS A 22 2.56 6.98 -3.92
C CYS A 22 3.35 5.80 -3.36
N VAL A 23 4.08 6.03 -2.28
CA VAL A 23 4.92 5.00 -1.64
C VAL A 23 4.17 4.40 -0.45
N GLY A 24 3.87 3.10 -0.51
CA GLY A 24 3.21 2.38 0.57
C GLY A 24 4.15 2.13 1.76
N ILE A 25 3.72 2.52 2.96
CA ILE A 25 4.45 2.29 4.22
C ILE A 25 3.56 1.46 5.14
N SER A 26 3.78 0.16 5.17
CA SER A 26 2.99 -0.74 6.02
C SER A 26 3.33 -0.56 7.50
N PRO A 27 2.32 -0.32 8.38
CA PRO A 27 2.50 -0.40 9.82
C PRO A 27 3.02 -1.78 10.23
N PHE A 28 3.73 -1.87 11.37
CA PHE A 28 4.32 -3.10 11.90
C PHE A 28 5.40 -3.76 11.01
N ASN A 29 5.88 -3.08 9.97
CA ASN A 29 6.95 -3.59 9.11
C ASN A 29 8.29 -2.90 9.49
N SER A 30 9.25 -3.71 9.98
CA SER A 30 10.58 -3.23 10.39
C SER A 30 11.44 -2.75 9.22
N TYR A 31 11.10 -3.09 7.99
CA TYR A 31 11.77 -2.61 6.79
C TYR A 31 11.77 -1.06 6.71
N PHE A 32 10.70 -0.42 7.18
CA PHE A 32 10.55 1.03 7.12
C PHE A 32 11.18 1.72 8.33
N THR A 33 12.50 1.83 8.34
CA THR A 33 13.26 2.69 9.25
C THR A 33 13.20 4.16 8.80
N VAL A 34 13.58 5.11 9.66
CA VAL A 34 13.65 6.54 9.31
C VAL A 34 14.58 6.76 8.10
N ASP A 35 15.77 6.14 8.10
CA ASP A 35 16.74 6.27 7.02
C ASP A 35 16.20 5.68 5.70
N ARG A 36 15.54 4.52 5.79
CA ARG A 36 14.91 3.91 4.61
C ARG A 36 13.80 4.81 4.03
N ILE A 37 12.98 5.42 4.88
CA ILE A 37 11.93 6.36 4.44
C ILE A 37 12.57 7.61 3.83
N ALA A 38 13.67 8.12 4.39
CA ALA A 38 14.41 9.23 3.81
C ALA A 38 14.99 8.88 2.42
N ASP A 39 15.51 7.66 2.24
CA ASP A 39 15.98 7.19 0.92
C ASP A 39 14.84 7.07 -0.09
N LEU A 40 13.66 6.57 0.34
CA LEU A 40 12.46 6.53 -0.48
C LEU A 40 11.99 7.93 -0.88
N ALA A 41 12.04 8.89 0.04
CA ALA A 41 11.69 10.28 -0.24
C ALA A 41 12.67 10.92 -1.24
N ARG A 42 13.99 10.75 -1.05
CA ARG A 42 15.01 11.26 -2.01
C ARG A 42 14.77 10.69 -3.41
N TRP A 43 14.53 9.38 -3.50
CA TRP A 43 14.21 8.73 -4.76
C TRP A 43 12.94 9.31 -5.38
N ALA A 44 11.86 9.44 -4.63
CA ALA A 44 10.59 9.98 -5.12
C ALA A 44 10.77 11.41 -5.65
N MET A 45 11.46 12.28 -4.89
CA MET A 45 11.74 13.66 -5.27
C MET A 45 12.64 13.77 -6.52
N SER A 46 13.57 12.83 -6.71
CA SER A 46 14.48 12.85 -7.87
C SER A 46 13.84 12.29 -9.14
N ALA A 47 12.84 11.41 -9.00
CA ALA A 47 12.28 10.66 -10.12
C ALA A 47 10.87 11.14 -10.55
N PHE A 48 10.16 11.90 -9.70
CA PHE A 48 8.77 12.31 -9.94
C PHE A 48 8.55 13.79 -9.63
N ARG A 49 7.52 14.38 -10.25
CA ARG A 49 7.13 15.78 -9.98
C ARG A 49 6.41 15.95 -8.65
N GLY A 50 5.68 14.91 -8.20
CA GLY A 50 4.98 14.88 -6.93
C GLY A 50 4.99 13.50 -6.30
N PHE A 51 4.83 13.44 -4.98
CA PHE A 51 4.77 12.16 -4.28
C PHE A 51 3.96 12.27 -3.00
N HIS A 52 3.45 11.10 -2.56
CA HIS A 52 2.86 10.91 -1.24
C HIS A 52 3.36 9.60 -0.61
N PHE A 53 3.28 9.54 0.72
CA PHE A 53 3.38 8.31 1.48
C PHE A 53 1.99 7.86 1.89
N PHE A 54 1.65 6.60 1.63
CA PHE A 54 0.39 5.99 2.07
C PHE A 54 0.63 5.14 3.32
N VAL A 55 -0.17 5.36 4.37
CA VAL A 55 -0.12 4.59 5.62
C VAL A 55 -1.51 4.04 5.93
N PRO A 56 -1.75 2.73 5.75
CA PRO A 56 -3.02 2.08 6.09
C PRO A 56 -3.11 1.82 7.61
N ASP A 57 -3.12 2.88 8.42
CA ASP A 57 -3.05 2.80 9.89
C ASP A 57 -4.35 2.29 10.51
N GLY A 58 -5.49 2.91 10.23
CA GLY A 58 -6.80 2.51 10.75
C GLY A 58 -7.17 1.06 10.40
N PRO A 59 -7.14 0.67 9.11
CA PRO A 59 -7.47 -0.69 8.68
C PRO A 59 -6.60 -1.78 9.30
N SER A 60 -5.40 -1.47 9.80
CA SER A 60 -4.52 -2.45 10.45
C SER A 60 -5.13 -3.09 11.71
N ALA A 61 -6.18 -2.49 12.28
CA ALA A 61 -6.99 -3.07 13.37
C ALA A 61 -7.59 -4.42 12.97
N PHE A 62 -8.07 -4.58 11.73
CA PHE A 62 -8.70 -5.82 11.26
C PHE A 62 -7.73 -7.01 11.26
N THR A 63 -6.45 -6.77 10.97
CA THR A 63 -5.43 -7.81 11.10
C THR A 63 -5.21 -8.19 12.57
N MET A 64 -5.27 -7.22 13.49
CA MET A 64 -5.13 -7.50 14.93
C MET A 64 -6.34 -8.28 15.46
N GLU A 65 -7.56 -7.94 15.04
CA GLU A 65 -8.77 -8.69 15.39
C GLU A 65 -8.67 -10.16 14.92
N ALA A 66 -8.22 -10.39 13.67
CA ALA A 66 -8.00 -11.72 13.14
C ALA A 66 -6.96 -12.52 13.94
N LEU A 67 -6.00 -11.85 14.56
CA LEU A 67 -5.01 -12.45 15.47
C LEU A 67 -5.50 -12.60 16.93
N GLY A 68 -6.81 -12.40 17.18
CA GLY A 68 -7.43 -12.64 18.49
C GLY A 68 -7.41 -11.44 19.45
N TYR A 69 -7.06 -10.26 19.00
CA TYR A 69 -7.18 -9.06 19.83
C TYR A 69 -8.66 -8.63 19.93
N ASP A 70 -9.07 -8.22 21.12
CA ASP A 70 -10.35 -7.53 21.31
C ASP A 70 -10.43 -6.28 20.40
N PRO A 71 -11.60 -5.96 19.78
CA PRO A 71 -11.72 -4.85 18.82
C PRO A 71 -11.23 -3.50 19.33
N VAL A 72 -11.50 -3.17 20.61
CA VAL A 72 -11.05 -1.90 21.21
C VAL A 72 -9.52 -1.86 21.32
N ARG A 73 -8.93 -2.96 21.79
CA ARG A 73 -7.47 -3.11 21.86
C ARG A 73 -6.81 -3.12 20.48
N ALA A 74 -7.44 -3.76 19.51
CA ALA A 74 -6.99 -3.78 18.12
C ALA A 74 -6.92 -2.36 17.54
N ALA A 75 -8.00 -1.58 17.68
CA ALA A 75 -8.07 -0.18 17.25
C ALA A 75 -7.00 0.69 17.95
N GLN A 76 -6.87 0.59 19.27
CA GLN A 76 -5.84 1.33 20.02
C GLN A 76 -4.42 0.97 19.58
N LYS A 77 -4.14 -0.31 19.32
CA LYS A 77 -2.84 -0.78 18.83
C LYS A 77 -2.56 -0.28 17.42
N ALA A 78 -3.55 -0.33 16.53
CA ALA A 78 -3.48 0.20 15.18
C ALA A 78 -3.18 1.70 15.19
N GLN A 79 -3.93 2.48 15.96
CA GLN A 79 -3.73 3.92 16.10
C GLN A 79 -2.32 4.27 16.65
N ARG A 80 -1.86 3.57 17.69
CA ARG A 80 -0.51 3.77 18.26
C ARG A 80 0.56 3.50 17.19
N GLN A 81 0.43 2.43 16.46
CA GLN A 81 1.38 2.06 15.42
C GLN A 81 1.32 2.99 14.22
N GLY A 82 0.12 3.46 13.85
CA GLY A 82 -0.07 4.49 12.83
C GLY A 82 0.66 5.78 13.20
N ASN A 83 0.45 6.27 14.42
CA ASN A 83 1.15 7.46 14.94
C ASN A 83 2.68 7.27 14.95
N TYR A 84 3.16 6.09 15.34
CA TYR A 84 4.59 5.78 15.30
C TYR A 84 5.15 5.81 13.89
N THR A 85 4.43 5.22 12.93
CA THR A 85 4.81 5.18 11.51
C THR A 85 4.79 6.59 10.91
N ARG A 86 3.74 7.37 11.19
CA ARG A 86 3.63 8.79 10.77
C ARG A 86 4.81 9.61 11.29
N ASN A 87 5.15 9.47 12.58
CA ASN A 87 6.29 10.17 13.18
C ASN A 87 7.62 9.80 12.52
N LYS A 88 7.81 8.54 12.11
CA LYS A 88 9.00 8.15 11.31
C LYS A 88 9.05 8.88 9.97
N ILE A 89 7.90 8.93 9.26
CA ILE A 89 7.80 9.62 7.95
C ILE A 89 8.11 11.10 8.13
N VAL A 90 7.48 11.77 9.10
CA VAL A 90 7.73 13.19 9.39
C VAL A 90 9.21 13.45 9.71
N ARG A 91 9.84 12.61 10.54
CA ARG A 91 11.28 12.73 10.83
C ARG A 91 12.15 12.56 9.60
N ALA A 92 11.82 11.59 8.73
CA ALA A 92 12.56 11.34 7.50
C ALA A 92 12.40 12.50 6.52
N LEU A 93 11.18 12.99 6.31
CA LEU A 93 10.89 14.09 5.40
C LEU A 93 11.56 15.40 5.83
N ARG A 94 11.57 15.72 7.13
CA ARG A 94 12.27 16.91 7.65
C ARG A 94 13.77 16.92 7.36
N GLN A 95 14.37 15.77 7.09
CA GLN A 95 15.80 15.69 6.72
C GLN A 95 16.06 15.97 5.25
N VAL A 96 15.06 15.80 4.38
CA VAL A 96 15.30 15.72 2.92
C VAL A 96 14.35 16.55 2.08
N CYS A 97 13.20 16.95 2.63
CA CYS A 97 12.15 17.63 1.88
C CYS A 97 11.83 19.00 2.51
N PRO A 98 11.78 20.09 1.71
CA PRO A 98 11.44 21.42 2.20
C PRO A 98 9.93 21.63 2.45
N SER A 99 9.08 20.75 1.88
CA SER A 99 7.63 20.84 2.02
C SER A 99 7.16 20.44 3.42
N ASP A 100 5.95 20.88 3.81
CA ASP A 100 5.35 20.39 5.04
C ASP A 100 5.13 18.88 4.99
N PRO A 101 5.77 18.08 5.87
CA PRO A 101 5.66 16.63 5.86
C PRO A 101 4.23 16.12 5.97
N HIS A 102 3.35 16.85 6.64
CA HIS A 102 1.97 16.42 6.90
C HIS A 102 1.11 16.42 5.63
N THR A 103 1.40 17.29 4.67
CA THR A 103 0.68 17.32 3.38
C THR A 103 1.06 16.16 2.44
N LEU A 104 2.14 15.45 2.74
CA LEU A 104 2.67 14.35 1.94
C LEU A 104 2.26 12.97 2.48
N ILE A 105 1.37 12.91 3.49
CA ILE A 105 0.95 11.64 4.12
C ILE A 105 -0.54 11.43 3.85
N LEU A 106 -0.86 10.31 3.21
CA LEU A 106 -2.22 9.80 3.01
C LEU A 106 -2.45 8.68 4.03
N ASP A 107 -3.10 9.01 5.12
CA ASP A 107 -3.49 8.08 6.19
C ASP A 107 -5.01 7.97 6.30
N ALA A 108 -5.52 7.19 7.25
CA ALA A 108 -6.95 7.00 7.43
C ALA A 108 -7.69 8.34 7.63
N ALA A 109 -7.12 9.28 8.40
CA ALA A 109 -7.77 10.56 8.68
C ALA A 109 -7.98 11.41 7.41
N VAL A 110 -7.05 11.34 6.45
CA VAL A 110 -7.17 12.00 5.14
C VAL A 110 -8.13 11.24 4.25
N LEU A 111 -7.95 9.93 4.13
CA LEU A 111 -8.67 9.09 3.16
C LEU A 111 -10.15 8.88 3.52
N GLU A 112 -10.51 8.85 4.80
CA GLU A 112 -11.90 8.74 5.26
C GLU A 112 -12.76 9.96 4.89
N THR A 113 -12.15 11.07 4.46
CA THR A 113 -12.84 12.26 3.96
C THR A 113 -12.74 12.41 2.43
N ASP A 114 -11.93 11.60 1.77
CA ASP A 114 -11.73 11.65 0.32
C ASP A 114 -12.83 10.89 -0.42
N ARG A 115 -13.63 11.59 -1.23
CA ARG A 115 -14.77 11.01 -1.95
C ARG A 115 -14.35 9.98 -3.01
N VAL A 116 -13.18 10.15 -3.63
CA VAL A 116 -12.68 9.24 -4.66
C VAL A 116 -12.26 7.95 -4.00
N TYR A 117 -11.47 8.03 -2.92
CA TYR A 117 -11.07 6.86 -2.15
C TYR A 117 -12.29 6.10 -1.63
N LEU A 118 -13.27 6.77 -1.04
CA LEU A 118 -14.49 6.15 -0.50
C LEU A 118 -15.32 5.46 -1.60
N GLY A 119 -15.40 6.07 -2.79
CA GLY A 119 -16.06 5.46 -3.94
C GLY A 119 -15.39 4.16 -4.38
N LEU A 120 -14.07 4.17 -4.51
CA LEU A 120 -13.27 2.99 -4.85
C LEU A 120 -13.32 1.92 -3.75
N LEU A 121 -13.35 2.32 -2.47
CA LEU A 121 -13.52 1.40 -1.34
C LEU A 121 -14.89 0.72 -1.37
N SER A 122 -15.95 1.47 -1.66
CA SER A 122 -17.30 0.90 -1.84
C SER A 122 -17.33 -0.10 -2.99
N GLU A 123 -16.67 0.21 -4.12
CA GLU A 123 -16.55 -0.71 -5.26
C GLU A 123 -15.77 -1.98 -4.87
N ALA A 124 -14.67 -1.89 -4.12
CA ALA A 124 -13.92 -3.03 -3.63
C ALA A 124 -14.81 -3.97 -2.78
N HIS A 125 -15.58 -3.41 -1.85
CA HIS A 125 -16.52 -4.16 -1.02
C HIS A 125 -17.64 -4.80 -1.84
N GLN A 126 -18.20 -4.09 -2.81
CA GLN A 126 -19.23 -4.63 -3.69
C GLN A 126 -18.70 -5.82 -4.49
N ARG A 127 -17.52 -5.70 -5.11
CA ARG A 127 -16.89 -6.79 -5.86
C ARG A 127 -16.59 -7.98 -4.97
N PHE A 128 -16.06 -7.76 -3.78
CA PHE A 128 -15.81 -8.82 -2.81
C PHE A 128 -17.10 -9.56 -2.41
N ALA A 129 -18.24 -8.86 -2.36
CA ALA A 129 -19.52 -9.46 -2.02
C ALA A 129 -20.20 -10.20 -3.18
N THR A 130 -19.97 -9.77 -4.43
CA THR A 130 -20.74 -10.24 -5.61
C THR A 130 -19.91 -11.05 -6.61
N ASP A 131 -18.59 -11.04 -6.51
CA ASP A 131 -17.68 -11.78 -7.40
C ASP A 131 -16.87 -12.81 -6.59
N PRO A 132 -17.24 -14.11 -6.64
CA PRO A 132 -16.58 -15.15 -5.89
C PRO A 132 -15.09 -15.33 -6.22
N GLU A 133 -14.71 -15.16 -7.51
CA GLU A 133 -13.31 -15.29 -7.91
C GLU A 133 -12.47 -14.14 -7.31
N PHE A 134 -12.95 -12.92 -7.41
CA PHE A 134 -12.31 -11.76 -6.80
C PHE A 134 -12.18 -11.92 -5.28
N ALA A 135 -13.24 -12.41 -4.63
CA ALA A 135 -13.25 -12.65 -3.19
C ALA A 135 -12.19 -13.69 -2.77
N GLU A 136 -12.11 -14.83 -3.46
CA GLU A 136 -11.10 -15.86 -3.15
C GLU A 136 -9.68 -15.35 -3.39
N GLN A 137 -9.43 -14.52 -4.40
CA GLN A 137 -8.12 -13.90 -4.61
C GLN A 137 -7.76 -12.90 -3.50
N CYS A 138 -8.73 -12.11 -3.00
CA CYS A 138 -8.52 -11.22 -1.85
C CYS A 138 -8.21 -12.02 -0.57
N LEU A 139 -8.95 -13.11 -0.32
CA LEU A 139 -8.71 -14.00 0.82
C LEU A 139 -7.34 -14.68 0.73
N GLY A 140 -6.93 -15.14 -0.46
CA GLY A 140 -5.61 -15.71 -0.70
C GLY A 140 -4.47 -14.73 -0.43
N ALA A 141 -4.58 -13.49 -0.90
CA ALA A 141 -3.61 -12.42 -0.62
C ALA A 141 -3.52 -12.11 0.88
N THR A 142 -4.67 -12.11 1.57
CA THR A 142 -4.75 -11.91 3.03
C THR A 142 -4.13 -13.08 3.78
N GLY A 143 -4.37 -14.32 3.35
CA GLY A 143 -3.81 -15.54 3.94
C GLY A 143 -2.30 -15.52 3.97
N TRP A 144 -1.68 -15.14 2.84
CA TRP A 144 -0.22 -15.03 2.74
C TRP A 144 0.39 -14.02 3.75
N VAL A 145 -0.36 -12.96 4.13
CA VAL A 145 0.08 -12.00 5.16
C VAL A 145 -0.12 -12.56 6.56
N LEU A 146 -1.22 -13.26 6.82
CA LEU A 146 -1.54 -13.84 8.13
C LEU A 146 -0.64 -15.02 8.48
N ASP A 147 -0.33 -15.91 7.53
CA ASP A 147 0.56 -17.06 7.73
C ASP A 147 1.91 -16.67 8.35
N ARG A 148 2.41 -15.48 7.99
CA ARG A 148 3.68 -14.94 8.53
C ARG A 148 3.58 -14.37 9.94
N ARG A 149 2.37 -14.27 10.48
CA ARG A 149 2.09 -13.70 11.81
C ARG A 149 1.55 -14.70 12.80
N LEU A 150 1.15 -15.87 12.31
CA LEU A 150 0.75 -17.01 13.12
C LEU A 150 1.98 -17.82 13.54
N PRO A 151 1.88 -18.61 14.63
CA PRO A 151 2.90 -19.57 14.99
C PRO A 151 3.21 -20.54 13.85
N GLU A 152 4.44 -21.07 13.84
CA GLU A 152 4.88 -22.03 12.83
C GLU A 152 3.97 -23.27 12.82
N GLY A 153 3.47 -23.62 11.62
CA GLY A 153 2.56 -24.74 11.42
C GLY A 153 1.09 -24.42 11.62
N GLU A 154 0.75 -23.22 12.04
CA GLU A 154 -0.66 -22.76 12.09
C GLU A 154 -1.04 -22.03 10.80
N HIS A 155 -2.27 -22.26 10.33
CA HIS A 155 -2.86 -21.57 9.19
C HIS A 155 -4.10 -20.79 9.61
N PRO A 156 -4.39 -19.62 8.97
CA PRO A 156 -5.53 -18.82 9.34
C PRO A 156 -6.83 -19.55 9.02
N THR A 157 -7.75 -19.51 9.95
CA THR A 157 -9.13 -19.98 9.74
C THR A 157 -9.86 -19.08 8.75
N ARG A 158 -10.97 -19.57 8.18
CA ARG A 158 -11.80 -18.79 7.25
C ARG A 158 -12.37 -17.51 7.90
N ASP A 159 -12.69 -17.56 9.19
CA ASP A 159 -13.19 -16.39 9.93
C ASP A 159 -12.07 -15.35 10.17
N GLN A 160 -10.86 -15.80 10.47
CA GLN A 160 -9.69 -14.90 10.55
C GLN A 160 -9.40 -14.24 9.21
N LEU A 161 -9.48 -14.99 8.10
CA LEU A 161 -9.32 -14.44 6.75
C LEU A 161 -10.39 -13.39 6.45
N ARG A 162 -11.66 -13.66 6.77
CA ARG A 162 -12.77 -12.72 6.57
C ARG A 162 -12.65 -11.45 7.42
N SER A 163 -12.12 -11.55 8.63
CA SER A 163 -11.83 -10.37 9.45
C SER A 163 -10.68 -9.56 8.83
N ALA A 164 -9.55 -10.20 8.55
CA ALA A 164 -8.34 -9.53 8.08
C ALA A 164 -8.44 -8.97 6.65
N VAL A 165 -9.27 -9.57 5.76
CA VAL A 165 -9.42 -9.11 4.37
C VAL A 165 -9.88 -7.66 4.29
N ARG A 166 -10.58 -7.17 5.31
CA ARG A 166 -11.01 -5.76 5.41
C ARG A 166 -9.81 -4.78 5.35
N TYR A 167 -8.65 -5.18 5.88
CA TYR A 167 -7.42 -4.43 5.73
C TYR A 167 -7.00 -4.36 4.25
N PHE A 168 -6.95 -5.51 3.56
CA PHE A 168 -6.56 -5.58 2.17
C PHE A 168 -7.53 -4.81 1.25
N LEU A 169 -8.85 -4.94 1.49
CA LEU A 169 -9.86 -4.18 0.76
C LEU A 169 -9.67 -2.65 0.90
N ALA A 170 -9.25 -2.18 2.08
CA ALA A 170 -8.96 -0.77 2.31
C ALA A 170 -7.69 -0.26 1.61
N GLU A 171 -6.75 -1.14 1.25
CA GLU A 171 -5.57 -0.78 0.45
C GLU A 171 -5.87 -0.75 -1.05
N LEU A 172 -6.84 -1.54 -1.53
CA LEU A 172 -7.15 -1.67 -2.96
C LEU A 172 -7.43 -0.34 -3.67
N PRO A 173 -8.18 0.64 -3.10
CA PRO A 173 -8.36 1.95 -3.72
C PRO A 173 -7.05 2.62 -4.11
N MET A 174 -6.03 2.50 -3.26
CA MET A 174 -4.72 3.09 -3.52
C MET A 174 -3.95 2.33 -4.61
N PHE A 175 -4.13 1.02 -4.71
CA PHE A 175 -3.50 0.22 -5.75
C PHE A 175 -4.13 0.42 -7.13
N VAL A 176 -5.44 0.64 -7.20
CA VAL A 176 -6.16 0.78 -8.48
C VAL A 176 -6.34 2.23 -8.91
N GLY A 177 -6.27 3.20 -8.01
CA GLY A 177 -6.73 4.55 -8.29
C GLY A 177 -6.00 5.69 -7.56
N THR A 178 -4.75 5.52 -7.13
CA THR A 178 -3.97 6.65 -6.58
C THR A 178 -3.94 7.83 -7.54
N VAL A 179 -3.97 7.59 -8.85
CA VAL A 179 -4.04 8.62 -9.89
C VAL A 179 -5.23 9.55 -9.68
N ALA A 180 -6.39 9.02 -9.32
CA ALA A 180 -7.61 9.81 -9.08
C ALA A 180 -7.63 10.42 -7.68
N VAL A 181 -7.15 9.70 -6.65
CA VAL A 181 -7.03 10.20 -5.27
C VAL A 181 -6.06 11.38 -5.20
N ALA A 182 -4.94 11.31 -5.92
CA ALA A 182 -3.97 12.40 -6.00
C ALA A 182 -4.36 13.51 -6.99
N GLY A 183 -5.44 13.34 -7.78
CA GLY A 183 -5.90 14.32 -8.75
C GLY A 183 -4.93 14.59 -9.90
N VAL A 184 -4.19 13.57 -10.36
CA VAL A 184 -3.14 13.67 -11.39
C VAL A 184 -3.48 12.85 -12.64
N GLY A 185 -2.78 13.10 -13.75
CA GLY A 185 -2.99 12.36 -15.00
C GLY A 185 -2.29 11.00 -15.03
N SER A 186 -1.24 10.82 -14.22
CA SER A 186 -0.46 9.58 -14.14
C SER A 186 0.14 9.40 -12.74
N SER A 187 0.02 8.20 -12.19
CA SER A 187 0.58 7.85 -10.89
C SER A 187 1.05 6.41 -10.85
N VAL A 188 2.11 6.13 -10.11
CA VAL A 188 2.52 4.77 -9.77
C VAL A 188 2.42 4.56 -8.26
N PHE A 189 1.90 3.39 -7.86
CA PHE A 189 2.04 2.94 -6.49
C PHE A 189 3.35 2.16 -6.36
N ALA A 190 4.18 2.53 -5.39
CA ALA A 190 5.49 1.93 -5.18
C ALA A 190 5.55 1.15 -3.87
N TYR A 191 5.98 -0.11 -3.94
CA TYR A 191 6.14 -0.96 -2.76
C TYR A 191 7.38 -1.85 -2.90
N HIS A 192 7.90 -2.37 -1.80
CA HIS A 192 9.15 -3.15 -1.77
C HIS A 192 8.96 -4.66 -2.03
N GLN A 193 7.73 -5.12 -2.23
CA GLN A 193 7.41 -6.53 -2.44
C GLN A 193 6.43 -6.71 -3.60
N ARG A 194 6.57 -7.83 -4.30
CA ARG A 194 5.58 -8.30 -5.26
C ARG A 194 4.38 -8.90 -4.52
N VAL A 195 3.18 -8.64 -5.04
CA VAL A 195 1.93 -9.20 -4.52
C VAL A 195 1.22 -9.88 -5.68
N GLY A 196 1.07 -11.19 -5.63
CA GLY A 196 0.53 -11.99 -6.75
C GLY A 196 -0.88 -11.55 -7.18
N PHE A 197 -1.73 -11.14 -6.24
CA PHE A 197 -3.03 -10.54 -6.52
C PHE A 197 -2.90 -9.31 -7.46
N LEU A 198 -1.95 -8.41 -7.17
CA LEU A 198 -1.75 -7.20 -7.96
C LEU A 198 -1.21 -7.50 -9.36
N GLU A 199 -0.38 -8.54 -9.52
CA GLU A 199 0.04 -8.98 -10.86
C GLU A 199 -1.15 -9.40 -11.71
N ARG A 200 -2.05 -10.21 -11.17
CA ARG A 200 -3.28 -10.64 -11.84
C ARG A 200 -4.20 -9.45 -12.17
N LEU A 201 -4.37 -8.54 -11.19
CA LEU A 201 -5.17 -7.33 -11.36
C LEU A 201 -4.63 -6.47 -12.53
N TYR A 202 -3.33 -6.20 -12.55
CA TYR A 202 -2.69 -5.36 -13.57
C TYR A 202 -2.54 -6.04 -14.94
N ARG A 203 -2.58 -7.38 -15.00
CA ARG A 203 -2.72 -8.12 -16.26
C ARG A 203 -4.15 -8.16 -16.79
N GLY A 204 -5.12 -7.66 -16.01
CA GLY A 204 -6.53 -7.68 -16.38
C GLY A 204 -7.17 -9.06 -16.28
N GLU A 205 -6.61 -9.94 -15.46
CA GLU A 205 -7.10 -11.30 -15.20
C GLU A 205 -8.25 -11.32 -14.17
N LEU A 206 -8.48 -10.22 -13.47
CA LEU A 206 -9.57 -10.06 -12.49
C LEU A 206 -10.66 -9.14 -13.05
N SER A 207 -11.84 -9.18 -12.44
CA SER A 207 -13.00 -8.36 -12.82
C SER A 207 -12.81 -6.86 -12.61
N TRP A 208 -11.88 -6.47 -11.73
CA TRP A 208 -11.49 -5.07 -11.51
C TRP A 208 -10.18 -4.74 -12.22
N ARG A 209 -10.07 -3.52 -12.68
CA ARG A 209 -8.86 -3.04 -13.37
C ARG A 209 -8.41 -1.72 -12.78
N PRO A 210 -7.09 -1.45 -12.76
CA PRO A 210 -6.58 -0.15 -12.40
C PRO A 210 -7.14 0.94 -13.31
N LEU A 211 -7.33 2.12 -12.75
CA LEU A 211 -7.76 3.29 -13.51
C LEU A 211 -6.70 3.67 -14.56
N ARG A 212 -7.15 4.34 -15.61
CA ARG A 212 -6.24 4.82 -16.67
C ARG A 212 -5.18 5.75 -16.07
N GLY A 213 -3.93 5.53 -16.41
CA GLY A 213 -2.79 6.28 -15.87
C GLY A 213 -2.28 5.76 -14.51
N GLN A 214 -2.90 4.71 -13.95
CA GLN A 214 -2.41 4.06 -12.74
C GLN A 214 -1.40 2.96 -13.08
N GLY A 215 -0.25 2.97 -12.39
CA GLY A 215 0.76 1.91 -12.44
C GLY A 215 1.12 1.39 -11.05
N PHE A 216 1.87 0.30 -11.02
CA PHE A 216 2.48 -0.27 -9.82
C PHE A 216 3.94 -0.62 -10.09
N VAL A 217 4.83 -0.29 -9.16
CA VAL A 217 6.26 -0.62 -9.26
C VAL A 217 6.74 -1.31 -7.99
N VAL A 218 7.63 -2.28 -8.17
CA VAL A 218 8.37 -2.91 -7.09
C VAL A 218 9.71 -2.20 -6.93
N LEU A 219 10.04 -1.76 -5.72
CA LEU A 219 11.29 -1.09 -5.42
C LEU A 219 12.33 -2.10 -4.95
N GLU A 220 13.35 -2.30 -5.75
CA GLU A 220 14.51 -3.12 -5.39
C GLU A 220 15.69 -2.25 -4.98
N GLN A 221 16.55 -2.81 -4.12
CA GLN A 221 17.87 -2.21 -3.91
C GLN A 221 18.77 -2.61 -5.08
N ALA A 222 19.28 -1.63 -5.81
CA ALA A 222 20.34 -1.90 -6.74
C ALA A 222 21.56 -2.44 -5.97
N VAL A 223 21.96 -3.66 -6.28
CA VAL A 223 23.23 -4.22 -5.81
C VAL A 223 24.33 -3.37 -6.44
N PRO A 224 25.30 -2.82 -5.70
CA PRO A 224 26.44 -2.15 -6.31
C PRO A 224 27.12 -3.15 -7.26
N GLU A 225 27.24 -2.80 -8.53
CA GLU A 225 28.14 -3.54 -9.43
C GLU A 225 29.52 -3.55 -8.78
N ARG A 226 30.04 -4.74 -8.48
CA ARG A 226 31.46 -4.87 -8.13
C ARG A 226 32.22 -4.45 -9.37
N VAL A 227 32.83 -3.28 -9.30
CA VAL A 227 33.85 -2.89 -10.27
C VAL A 227 35.01 -3.85 -10.04
N GLU A 228 35.21 -4.78 -10.97
CA GLU A 228 36.43 -5.63 -11.02
C GLU A 228 37.63 -4.79 -11.40
#